data_172e789661a94b42dff3b9fedbbbd4d1
#
_entry.id   172e789661a94b42dff3b9fedbbbd4d1
#
_cell.length_a   1.000
_cell.length_b   1.000
_cell.length_c   1.000
_cell.angle_alpha   90.00
_cell.angle_beta   90.00
_cell.angle_gamma   90.00
#
_symmetry.space_group_name_H-M   'P 1'
#
loop_
_entity.id
_entity.type
_entity.pdbx_description
1 polymer ?
#
loop_
_entity_poly.entity_id
_entity_poly.type
_entity_poly.pdbx_seq_one_letter_code
_entity_poly.pdbx_strand_id
1 'polypeptide(L)'
;MKRSDFFIRLTTAVLFLAITAYIGVYLYNAITNTFATEAAIRYSIEETLPAEGFIVRTESILYDTSPRVLPVVREGERVGVGQAVAIEFMSAAAMETASEIRWLNMQITQLETDRNVTDEEHFETIRELSRAVNLMDLRRLEELSMNIETTLFDVASDIEALRTRLEDLELRSDGTRTVIAPVSGTFTHVVDGFEHITPDMLEGAVPSELRAVFESPEIIIGAGKLVTAFRWYYAAIMNHTDALRLSAGTRVPVVFSGSFQGEIEMRVERISRREGEQVVVLLSSDRNIHDVASLREVRAEIIINITSGIRVPMEAIHLDENGTTFVFLQTSAYAERVDVEILGETGDVFIVRDGAETGSPLRADSIIIVRANNLYHGKFVG
;
A
#
# COMPACT_ATOMS: atom_id res chain seq x y z
N MET A 1 -83.70 -4.00 29.83
CA MET A 1 -82.70 -3.86 28.74
C MET A 1 -81.54 -2.89 28.99
N LYS A 2 -81.56 -2.00 29.96
CA LYS A 2 -80.46 -0.99 30.17
C LYS A 2 -79.25 -1.49 31.01
N ARG A 3 -79.34 -2.59 31.79
CA ARG A 3 -78.22 -3.06 32.61
C ARG A 3 -77.22 -3.94 31.82
N SER A 4 -77.70 -4.71 30.87
CA SER A 4 -76.84 -5.59 30.02
C SER A 4 -75.90 -4.78 29.16
N ASP A 5 -76.40 -3.70 28.54
CA ASP A 5 -75.57 -2.84 27.65
C ASP A 5 -74.48 -2.07 28.40
N PHE A 6 -74.75 -1.72 29.67
CA PHE A 6 -73.73 -1.10 30.53
C PHE A 6 -72.58 -2.04 30.86
N PHE A 7 -72.91 -3.31 31.23
CA PHE A 7 -71.85 -4.31 31.51
C PHE A 7 -71.04 -4.68 30.26
N ILE A 8 -71.67 -4.76 29.12
CA ILE A 8 -70.96 -5.04 27.85
C ILE A 8 -70.03 -3.87 27.51
N ARG A 9 -70.46 -2.63 27.63
CA ARG A 9 -69.62 -1.44 27.41
C ARG A 9 -68.47 -1.34 28.42
N LEU A 10 -68.72 -1.67 29.68
CA LEU A 10 -67.69 -1.65 30.72
C LEU A 10 -66.62 -2.73 30.46
N THR A 11 -67.04 -3.96 30.14
CA THR A 11 -66.07 -5.05 29.82
C THR A 11 -65.28 -4.75 28.57
N THR A 12 -65.91 -4.16 27.54
CA THR A 12 -65.18 -3.74 26.33
C THR A 12 -64.16 -2.63 26.60
N ALA A 13 -64.51 -1.65 27.46
CA ALA A 13 -63.62 -0.59 27.85
C ALA A 13 -62.40 -1.10 28.66
N VAL A 14 -62.63 -2.02 29.62
CA VAL A 14 -61.57 -2.66 30.39
C VAL A 14 -60.64 -3.51 29.51
N LEU A 15 -61.22 -4.27 28.56
CA LEU A 15 -60.45 -5.05 27.63
C LEU A 15 -59.59 -4.17 26.71
N PHE A 16 -60.17 -3.07 26.21
CA PHE A 16 -59.46 -2.11 25.39
C PHE A 16 -58.29 -1.44 26.17
N LEU A 17 -58.51 -1.04 27.42
CA LEU A 17 -57.48 -0.49 28.28
C LEU A 17 -56.36 -1.48 28.58
N ALA A 18 -56.71 -2.74 28.84
CA ALA A 18 -55.72 -3.82 29.04
C ALA A 18 -54.86 -4.09 27.79
N ILE A 19 -55.49 -4.12 26.60
CA ILE A 19 -54.78 -4.28 25.33
C ILE A 19 -53.86 -3.05 25.09
N THR A 20 -54.35 -1.84 25.32
CA THR A 20 -53.56 -0.61 25.13
C THR A 20 -52.35 -0.58 26.10
N ALA A 21 -52.56 -0.96 27.36
CA ALA A 21 -51.49 -1.06 28.34
C ALA A 21 -50.47 -2.15 27.95
N TYR A 22 -50.95 -3.30 27.48
CA TYR A 22 -50.07 -4.37 26.99
C TYR A 22 -49.23 -3.92 25.81
N ILE A 23 -49.84 -3.28 24.78
CA ILE A 23 -49.14 -2.74 23.63
C ILE A 23 -48.16 -1.64 24.10
N GLY A 24 -48.52 -0.76 25.03
CA GLY A 24 -47.64 0.26 25.56
C GLY A 24 -46.40 -0.31 26.26
N VAL A 25 -46.58 -1.34 27.09
CA VAL A 25 -45.47 -2.03 27.74
C VAL A 25 -44.60 -2.76 26.71
N TYR A 26 -45.23 -3.42 25.73
CA TYR A 26 -44.50 -4.09 24.65
C TYR A 26 -43.66 -3.11 23.82
N LEU A 27 -44.25 -1.99 23.37
CA LEU A 27 -43.54 -0.92 22.67
C LEU A 27 -42.40 -0.32 23.52
N TYR A 28 -42.69 -0.04 24.79
CA TYR A 28 -41.66 0.47 25.72
C TYR A 28 -40.48 -0.51 25.83
N ASN A 29 -40.75 -1.79 26.01
CA ASN A 29 -39.70 -2.81 26.06
C ASN A 29 -38.98 -2.98 24.73
N ALA A 30 -39.65 -2.88 23.59
CA ALA A 30 -39.03 -2.96 22.26
C ALA A 30 -38.10 -1.77 21.96
N ILE A 31 -38.44 -0.57 22.46
CA ILE A 31 -37.65 0.65 22.27
C ILE A 31 -36.45 0.70 23.26
N THR A 32 -36.65 0.21 24.49
CA THR A 32 -35.64 0.29 25.56
C THR A 32 -34.69 -0.94 25.58
N ASN A 33 -35.07 -2.07 25.01
CA ASN A 33 -34.22 -3.24 24.88
C ASN A 33 -33.37 -3.15 23.63
N THR A 34 -32.34 -2.31 23.66
CA THR A 34 -31.33 -2.30 22.60
C THR A 34 -30.36 -3.48 22.83
N PHE A 35 -30.47 -4.49 21.99
CA PHE A 35 -29.50 -5.57 21.91
C PHE A 35 -28.53 -5.23 20.76
N ALA A 36 -27.25 -5.14 21.07
CA ALA A 36 -26.23 -4.88 20.07
C ALA A 36 -25.06 -5.87 20.23
N THR A 37 -24.64 -6.44 19.13
CA THR A 37 -23.49 -7.32 19.06
C THR A 37 -22.51 -6.84 18.02
N GLU A 38 -21.24 -7.15 18.20
CA GLU A 38 -20.16 -6.91 17.24
C GLU A 38 -19.32 -8.18 17.09
N ALA A 39 -18.89 -8.47 15.86
CA ALA A 39 -17.98 -9.57 15.63
C ALA A 39 -16.58 -9.21 16.11
N ALA A 40 -15.97 -10.10 16.88
CA ALA A 40 -14.60 -9.98 17.32
C ALA A 40 -13.64 -10.10 16.13
N ILE A 41 -12.79 -9.13 15.93
CA ILE A 41 -11.78 -9.14 14.87
C ILE A 41 -10.39 -9.07 15.47
N ARG A 42 -9.41 -9.68 14.80
CA ARG A 42 -8.00 -9.45 15.12
C ARG A 42 -7.62 -8.03 14.76
N TYR A 43 -6.91 -7.40 15.65
CA TYR A 43 -6.41 -6.04 15.47
C TYR A 43 -5.03 -5.91 16.08
N SER A 44 -4.18 -5.10 15.45
CA SER A 44 -2.83 -4.79 15.94
C SER A 44 -2.69 -3.29 16.10
N ILE A 45 -2.14 -2.89 17.22
CA ILE A 45 -1.72 -1.50 17.48
C ILE A 45 -0.21 -1.46 17.39
N GLU A 46 0.29 -0.58 16.56
CA GLU A 46 1.71 -0.29 16.44
C GLU A 46 2.03 0.96 17.27
N GLU A 47 2.99 0.85 18.14
CA GLU A 47 3.55 1.99 18.85
C GLU A 47 4.73 2.50 18.05
N THR A 48 4.60 3.70 17.49
CA THR A 48 5.59 4.29 16.58
C THR A 48 6.28 5.49 17.20
N LEU A 49 7.53 5.72 16.82
CA LEU A 49 8.30 6.91 17.11
C LEU A 49 8.51 7.71 15.82
N PRO A 50 8.04 8.97 15.76
CA PRO A 50 8.25 9.80 14.58
C PRO A 50 9.70 10.24 14.47
N ALA A 51 10.22 10.22 13.25
CA ALA A 51 11.56 10.67 12.93
C ALA A 51 11.59 11.41 11.60
N GLU A 52 12.45 12.41 11.47
CA GLU A 52 12.75 13.10 10.23
C GLU A 52 14.26 12.95 9.95
N GLY A 53 14.63 12.72 8.72
CA GLY A 53 16.07 12.52 8.46
C GLY A 53 16.39 12.29 7.00
N PHE A 54 17.62 11.87 6.81
CA PHE A 54 18.22 11.76 5.48
C PHE A 54 18.70 10.33 5.20
N ILE A 55 18.43 9.89 4.00
CA ILE A 55 18.96 8.62 3.48
C ILE A 55 20.35 8.88 2.91
N VAL A 56 21.32 8.11 3.41
CA VAL A 56 22.72 8.22 3.04
C VAL A 56 23.24 6.88 2.55
N ARG A 57 23.94 6.91 1.44
CA ARG A 57 24.45 5.72 0.74
C ARG A 57 25.70 6.09 -0.05
N THR A 58 26.48 5.10 -0.43
CA THR A 58 27.64 5.34 -1.30
C THR A 58 27.15 5.40 -2.74
N GLU A 59 27.32 6.54 -3.38
CA GLU A 59 26.82 6.85 -4.70
C GLU A 59 27.97 7.15 -5.67
N SER A 60 27.80 6.81 -6.93
CA SER A 60 28.70 7.15 -8.03
C SER A 60 27.90 7.84 -9.12
N ILE A 61 28.26 9.09 -9.40
CA ILE A 61 27.57 9.90 -10.41
C ILE A 61 27.99 9.42 -11.78
N LEU A 62 27.03 9.31 -12.68
CA LEU A 62 27.27 9.14 -14.09
C LEU A 62 27.46 10.52 -14.70
N TYR A 63 28.69 11.04 -14.56
CA TYR A 63 29.08 12.32 -15.11
C TYR A 63 28.96 12.25 -16.61
N ASP A 64 27.99 12.97 -17.15
CA ASP A 64 28.03 13.44 -18.52
C ASP A 64 27.04 14.58 -18.76
N THR A 65 27.31 15.37 -19.38
CA THR A 65 27.53 16.74 -19.73
C THR A 65 26.39 17.40 -20.49
N SER A 66 25.41 16.63 -21.00
CA SER A 66 24.25 17.18 -21.66
C SER A 66 23.01 17.10 -20.78
N PRO A 67 22.19 18.16 -20.71
CA PRO A 67 20.88 18.09 -20.07
C PRO A 67 19.88 17.20 -20.84
N ARG A 68 20.31 16.65 -21.98
CA ARG A 68 19.49 15.83 -22.86
C ARG A 68 19.86 14.36 -22.75
N VAL A 69 19.49 13.78 -21.66
CA VAL A 69 19.73 12.36 -21.35
C VAL A 69 18.42 11.62 -21.16
N LEU A 70 18.35 10.44 -21.71
CA LEU A 70 17.21 9.56 -21.61
C LEU A 70 17.61 8.23 -20.97
N PRO A 71 17.12 7.92 -19.77
CA PRO A 71 17.35 6.64 -19.14
C PRO A 71 16.78 5.48 -19.99
N VAL A 72 17.54 4.39 -20.16
CA VAL A 72 17.09 3.15 -20.82
C VAL A 72 16.83 2.02 -19.82
N VAL A 73 17.25 2.21 -18.57
CA VAL A 73 16.96 1.34 -17.44
C VAL A 73 15.93 1.97 -16.51
N ARG A 74 15.25 1.14 -15.74
CA ARG A 74 14.21 1.61 -14.82
C ARG A 74 14.83 2.21 -13.56
N GLU A 75 14.08 3.10 -12.91
CA GLU A 75 14.41 3.59 -11.58
C GLU A 75 14.52 2.41 -10.60
N GLY A 76 15.58 2.37 -9.80
CA GLY A 76 15.84 1.29 -8.87
C GLY A 76 16.39 -0.01 -9.49
N GLU A 77 16.59 -0.06 -10.82
CA GLU A 77 17.09 -1.25 -11.50
C GLU A 77 18.58 -1.48 -11.20
N ARG A 78 18.94 -2.74 -10.96
CA ARG A 78 20.34 -3.13 -10.76
C ARG A 78 21.04 -3.34 -12.09
N VAL A 79 22.16 -2.64 -12.26
CA VAL A 79 22.96 -2.68 -13.49
C VAL A 79 24.36 -3.25 -13.24
N GLY A 80 24.87 -3.93 -14.25
CA GLY A 80 26.25 -4.43 -14.29
C GLY A 80 27.22 -3.44 -14.90
N VAL A 81 28.52 -3.67 -14.69
CA VAL A 81 29.58 -2.90 -15.32
C VAL A 81 29.47 -3.04 -16.84
N GLY A 82 29.55 -1.91 -17.58
CA GLY A 82 29.46 -1.88 -19.03
C GLY A 82 28.05 -1.91 -19.58
N GLN A 83 27.02 -2.08 -18.74
CA GLN A 83 25.63 -2.02 -19.17
C GLN A 83 25.23 -0.61 -19.58
N ALA A 84 24.48 -0.49 -20.68
CA ALA A 84 23.88 0.78 -21.10
C ALA A 84 22.81 1.21 -20.09
N VAL A 85 22.90 2.44 -19.59
CA VAL A 85 21.98 3.00 -18.58
C VAL A 85 21.19 4.18 -19.09
N ALA A 86 21.75 4.93 -20.04
CA ALA A 86 21.08 6.07 -20.63
C ALA A 86 21.61 6.33 -22.06
N ILE A 87 20.85 7.11 -22.81
CA ILE A 87 21.25 7.65 -24.11
C ILE A 87 21.33 9.15 -23.98
N GLU A 88 22.48 9.71 -24.34
CA GLU A 88 22.72 11.16 -24.44
C GLU A 88 22.49 11.63 -25.87
N PHE A 89 21.83 12.78 -26.01
CA PHE A 89 21.56 13.40 -27.31
C PHE A 89 22.42 14.63 -27.50
N MET A 90 23.20 14.67 -28.58
CA MET A 90 24.08 15.79 -28.91
C MET A 90 23.33 17.05 -29.34
N SER A 91 22.07 16.91 -29.77
CA SER A 91 21.22 18.03 -30.18
C SER A 91 19.75 17.82 -29.77
N ALA A 92 18.99 18.93 -29.77
CA ALA A 92 17.55 18.86 -29.55
C ALA A 92 16.85 18.07 -30.70
N ALA A 93 17.32 18.23 -31.93
CA ALA A 93 16.80 17.48 -33.07
C ALA A 93 17.01 15.96 -32.94
N ALA A 94 18.18 15.53 -32.47
CA ALA A 94 18.46 14.12 -32.17
C ALA A 94 17.51 13.54 -31.10
N MET A 95 17.20 14.34 -30.08
CA MET A 95 16.25 13.94 -29.02
C MET A 95 14.82 13.83 -29.56
N GLU A 96 14.41 14.76 -30.41
CA GLU A 96 13.09 14.74 -31.04
C GLU A 96 12.93 13.54 -31.97
N THR A 97 13.93 13.28 -32.83
CA THR A 97 13.98 12.09 -33.69
C THR A 97 13.89 10.79 -32.89
N ALA A 98 14.65 10.67 -31.81
CA ALA A 98 14.60 9.49 -30.96
C ALA A 98 13.26 9.32 -30.22
N SER A 99 12.60 10.42 -29.86
CA SER A 99 11.27 10.39 -29.28
C SER A 99 10.22 9.91 -30.29
N GLU A 100 10.33 10.36 -31.56
CA GLU A 100 9.47 9.92 -32.65
C GLU A 100 9.69 8.44 -32.98
N ILE A 101 10.95 7.98 -33.04
CA ILE A 101 11.30 6.56 -33.21
C ILE A 101 10.65 5.69 -32.13
N ARG A 102 10.72 6.12 -30.86
CA ARG A 102 10.13 5.37 -29.76
C ARG A 102 8.61 5.33 -29.85
N TRP A 103 7.99 6.45 -30.17
CA TRP A 103 6.54 6.53 -30.35
C TRP A 103 6.06 5.64 -31.49
N LEU A 104 6.77 5.63 -32.62
CA LEU A 104 6.49 4.74 -33.74
C LEU A 104 6.63 3.25 -33.37
N ASN A 105 7.70 2.89 -32.65
CA ASN A 105 7.86 1.51 -32.15
C ASN A 105 6.73 1.08 -31.21
N MET A 106 6.26 1.99 -30.33
CA MET A 106 5.10 1.71 -29.47
C MET A 106 3.83 1.52 -30.30
N GLN A 107 3.58 2.39 -31.30
CA GLN A 107 2.42 2.25 -32.18
C GLN A 107 2.44 0.93 -32.95
N ILE A 108 3.59 0.59 -33.55
CA ILE A 108 3.75 -0.68 -34.28
C ILE A 108 3.46 -1.85 -33.36
N THR A 109 4.05 -1.86 -32.14
CA THR A 109 3.84 -2.94 -31.17
C THR A 109 2.38 -3.06 -30.75
N GLN A 110 1.69 -1.93 -30.58
CA GLN A 110 0.27 -1.92 -30.23
C GLN A 110 -0.57 -2.49 -31.37
N LEU A 111 -0.35 -2.03 -32.61
CA LEU A 111 -1.07 -2.53 -33.79
C LEU A 111 -0.79 -4.03 -34.04
N GLU A 112 0.45 -4.50 -33.81
CA GLU A 112 0.79 -5.92 -33.89
C GLU A 112 0.12 -6.76 -32.80
N THR A 113 -0.03 -6.18 -31.59
CA THR A 113 -0.73 -6.85 -30.48
C THR A 113 -2.23 -6.93 -30.76
N ASP A 114 -2.83 -5.82 -31.21
CA ASP A 114 -4.23 -5.76 -31.59
C ASP A 114 -4.52 -6.69 -32.78
N ARG A 115 -3.59 -6.82 -33.72
CA ARG A 115 -3.69 -7.79 -34.81
C ARG A 115 -3.70 -9.23 -34.30
N ASN A 116 -2.85 -9.58 -33.33
CA ASN A 116 -2.84 -10.92 -32.75
C ASN A 116 -4.14 -11.26 -32.01
N VAL A 117 -4.79 -10.27 -31.37
CA VAL A 117 -6.13 -10.44 -30.76
C VAL A 117 -7.20 -10.62 -31.83
N THR A 118 -7.10 -9.84 -32.89
CA THR A 118 -7.99 -9.94 -34.05
C THR A 118 -7.81 -11.29 -34.80
N ASP A 119 -6.59 -11.85 -34.80
CA ASP A 119 -6.33 -13.17 -35.38
C ASP A 119 -7.08 -14.28 -34.61
N GLU A 120 -7.30 -14.18 -33.29
CA GLU A 120 -8.17 -15.12 -32.54
C GLU A 120 -9.65 -14.98 -32.98
N GLU A 121 -10.14 -13.78 -33.16
CA GLU A 121 -11.48 -13.52 -33.72
C GLU A 121 -11.57 -14.01 -35.18
N HIS A 122 -10.51 -13.90 -35.96
CA HIS A 122 -10.44 -14.43 -37.32
C HIS A 122 -10.44 -15.97 -37.36
N PHE A 123 -9.87 -16.65 -36.38
CA PHE A 123 -9.98 -18.10 -36.25
C PHE A 123 -11.44 -18.57 -36.07
N GLU A 124 -12.25 -17.82 -35.33
CA GLU A 124 -13.70 -18.11 -35.23
C GLU A 124 -14.41 -17.81 -36.58
N THR A 125 -14.04 -16.73 -37.25
CA THR A 125 -14.61 -16.37 -38.57
C THR A 125 -14.21 -17.42 -39.65
N ILE A 126 -12.98 -17.93 -39.63
CA ILE A 126 -12.54 -19.04 -40.49
C ILE A 126 -13.30 -20.32 -40.18
N ARG A 127 -13.60 -20.58 -38.93
CA ARG A 127 -14.41 -21.72 -38.49
C ARG A 127 -15.87 -21.58 -38.93
N GLU A 128 -16.43 -20.37 -38.90
CA GLU A 128 -17.74 -20.07 -39.44
C GLU A 128 -17.75 -20.17 -40.98
N LEU A 129 -16.72 -19.70 -41.64
CA LEU A 129 -16.53 -19.85 -43.10
C LEU A 129 -16.55 -21.36 -43.49
N SER A 130 -15.79 -22.16 -42.75
CA SER A 130 -15.75 -23.62 -42.96
C SER A 130 -17.12 -24.28 -42.74
N ARG A 131 -17.90 -23.79 -41.80
CA ARG A 131 -19.29 -24.26 -41.57
C ARG A 131 -20.22 -23.85 -42.73
N ALA A 132 -20.11 -22.58 -43.20
CA ALA A 132 -20.90 -22.05 -44.32
C ALA A 132 -20.59 -22.79 -45.62
N VAL A 133 -19.32 -23.15 -45.87
CA VAL A 133 -18.92 -24.01 -47.00
C VAL A 133 -19.57 -25.39 -46.90
N ASN A 134 -19.53 -26.02 -45.74
CA ASN A 134 -20.13 -27.36 -45.53
C ASN A 134 -21.67 -27.36 -45.66
N LEU A 135 -22.32 -26.23 -45.41
CA LEU A 135 -23.76 -26.05 -45.50
C LEU A 135 -24.18 -25.50 -46.87
N MET A 136 -23.28 -25.19 -47.80
CA MET A 136 -23.50 -24.55 -49.11
C MET A 136 -24.27 -23.22 -49.00
N ASP A 137 -24.08 -22.48 -47.92
CA ASP A 137 -24.72 -21.14 -47.76
C ASP A 137 -23.88 -20.05 -48.43
N LEU A 138 -24.14 -19.89 -49.75
CA LEU A 138 -23.41 -18.96 -50.64
C LEU A 138 -23.53 -17.51 -50.17
N ARG A 139 -24.63 -17.13 -49.55
CA ARG A 139 -24.88 -15.76 -49.09
C ARG A 139 -24.02 -15.40 -47.85
N ARG A 140 -23.86 -16.35 -46.93
CA ARG A 140 -23.05 -16.20 -45.73
C ARG A 140 -21.55 -16.21 -46.08
N LEU A 141 -21.16 -16.97 -47.12
CA LEU A 141 -19.81 -16.99 -47.62
C LEU A 141 -19.36 -15.63 -48.19
N GLU A 142 -20.24 -14.96 -48.96
CA GLU A 142 -19.96 -13.66 -49.54
C GLU A 142 -19.81 -12.56 -48.50
N GLU A 143 -20.66 -12.58 -47.48
CA GLU A 143 -20.63 -11.65 -46.32
C GLU A 143 -19.37 -11.79 -45.47
N LEU A 144 -18.94 -12.99 -45.17
CA LEU A 144 -17.74 -13.28 -44.39
C LEU A 144 -16.45 -12.98 -45.19
N SER A 145 -16.43 -13.22 -46.49
CA SER A 145 -15.28 -12.92 -47.36
C SER A 145 -15.01 -11.42 -47.45
N MET A 146 -16.03 -10.60 -47.61
CA MET A 146 -15.88 -9.13 -47.68
C MET A 146 -15.38 -8.53 -46.35
N ASN A 147 -15.81 -9.06 -45.20
CA ASN A 147 -15.35 -8.57 -43.89
C ASN A 147 -13.87 -8.88 -43.64
N ILE A 148 -13.40 -10.06 -43.99
CA ILE A 148 -11.99 -10.46 -43.82
C ILE A 148 -11.07 -9.59 -44.68
N GLU A 149 -11.46 -9.30 -45.93
CA GLU A 149 -10.63 -8.59 -46.86
C GLU A 149 -10.42 -7.11 -46.48
N THR A 150 -11.47 -6.42 -45.98
CA THR A 150 -11.37 -5.01 -45.59
C THR A 150 -10.56 -4.79 -44.31
N THR A 151 -10.68 -5.67 -43.33
CA THR A 151 -10.02 -5.47 -42.00
C THR A 151 -8.52 -5.82 -42.02
N LEU A 152 -8.11 -6.83 -42.81
CA LEU A 152 -6.72 -7.27 -42.86
C LEU A 152 -5.82 -6.35 -43.70
N PHE A 153 -6.34 -5.76 -44.78
CA PHE A 153 -5.53 -4.90 -45.68
C PHE A 153 -5.24 -3.52 -45.07
N ASP A 154 -6.17 -2.90 -44.35
CA ASP A 154 -5.96 -1.57 -43.76
C ASP A 154 -4.87 -1.61 -42.67
N VAL A 155 -4.94 -2.53 -41.72
CA VAL A 155 -3.95 -2.62 -40.61
C VAL A 155 -2.55 -3.00 -41.13
N ALA A 156 -2.45 -3.88 -42.09
CA ALA A 156 -1.16 -4.29 -42.64
C ALA A 156 -0.49 -3.13 -43.41
N SER A 157 -1.25 -2.32 -44.15
CA SER A 157 -0.72 -1.15 -44.87
C SER A 157 -0.27 -0.04 -43.91
N ASP A 158 -0.97 0.14 -42.80
CA ASP A 158 -0.61 1.11 -41.77
C ASP A 158 0.70 0.73 -41.06
N ILE A 159 0.88 -0.52 -40.70
CA ILE A 159 2.12 -1.02 -40.08
C ILE A 159 3.31 -0.85 -41.03
N GLU A 160 3.16 -1.13 -42.34
CA GLU A 160 4.22 -1.01 -43.33
C GLU A 160 4.61 0.46 -43.54
N ALA A 161 3.65 1.38 -43.58
CA ALA A 161 3.89 2.81 -43.66
C ALA A 161 4.64 3.33 -42.41
N LEU A 162 4.28 2.88 -41.20
CA LEU A 162 4.98 3.23 -39.99
C LEU A 162 6.40 2.65 -39.93
N ARG A 163 6.62 1.43 -40.41
CA ARG A 163 7.96 0.84 -40.53
C ARG A 163 8.86 1.59 -41.48
N THR A 164 8.33 1.98 -42.68
CA THR A 164 9.07 2.80 -43.64
C THR A 164 9.47 4.15 -43.03
N ARG A 165 8.58 4.77 -42.28
CA ARG A 165 8.85 6.01 -41.56
C ARG A 165 9.93 5.82 -40.48
N LEU A 166 9.86 4.69 -39.76
CA LEU A 166 10.83 4.32 -38.73
C LEU A 166 12.23 4.15 -39.34
N GLU A 167 12.36 3.41 -40.46
CA GLU A 167 13.64 3.23 -41.17
C GLU A 167 14.25 4.56 -41.63
N ASP A 168 13.45 5.48 -42.18
CA ASP A 168 13.92 6.82 -42.60
C ASP A 168 14.44 7.64 -41.41
N LEU A 169 13.77 7.56 -40.26
CA LEU A 169 14.21 8.24 -39.03
C LEU A 169 15.46 7.60 -38.43
N GLU A 170 15.57 6.26 -38.43
CA GLU A 170 16.74 5.54 -37.97
C GLU A 170 17.99 5.86 -38.79
N LEU A 171 17.87 5.97 -40.12
CA LEU A 171 18.95 6.38 -41.01
C LEU A 171 19.42 7.82 -40.75
N ARG A 172 18.56 8.70 -40.22
CA ARG A 172 18.88 10.09 -39.86
C ARG A 172 19.25 10.29 -38.40
N SER A 173 19.22 9.23 -37.59
CA SER A 173 19.46 9.28 -36.16
C SER A 173 20.95 9.32 -35.84
N ASP A 174 21.61 10.39 -36.26
CA ASP A 174 22.99 10.70 -35.88
C ASP A 174 23.03 11.60 -34.64
N GLY A 175 24.07 11.42 -33.79
CA GLY A 175 24.32 12.29 -32.66
C GLY A 175 23.77 11.78 -31.31
N THR A 176 23.75 10.46 -31.14
CA THR A 176 23.50 9.83 -29.83
C THR A 176 24.78 9.20 -29.27
N ARG A 177 24.93 9.26 -27.95
CA ARG A 177 25.98 8.56 -27.22
C ARG A 177 25.37 7.69 -26.13
N THR A 178 25.80 6.45 -26.05
CA THR A 178 25.38 5.55 -24.97
C THR A 178 26.18 5.82 -23.73
N VAL A 179 25.48 6.09 -22.62
CA VAL A 179 26.07 6.17 -21.28
C VAL A 179 26.08 4.76 -20.68
N ILE A 180 27.24 4.28 -20.31
CA ILE A 180 27.43 2.95 -19.72
C ILE A 180 27.76 3.08 -18.24
N ALA A 181 27.35 2.07 -17.46
CA ALA A 181 27.68 1.97 -16.03
C ALA A 181 29.18 1.64 -15.84
N PRO A 182 29.96 2.52 -15.22
CA PRO A 182 31.40 2.27 -14.97
C PRO A 182 31.60 1.25 -13.84
N VAL A 183 30.63 1.12 -12.94
CA VAL A 183 30.60 0.19 -11.81
C VAL A 183 29.22 -0.45 -11.71
N SER A 184 29.14 -1.59 -11.07
CA SER A 184 27.82 -2.20 -10.80
C SER A 184 27.10 -1.48 -9.65
N GLY A 185 25.80 -1.30 -9.74
CA GLY A 185 25.00 -0.63 -8.72
C GLY A 185 23.52 -0.61 -9.04
N THR A 186 22.75 0.04 -8.20
CA THR A 186 21.33 0.34 -8.43
C THR A 186 21.23 1.72 -9.08
N PHE A 187 20.62 1.79 -10.23
CA PHE A 187 20.48 3.03 -11.00
C PHE A 187 19.36 3.90 -10.45
N THR A 188 19.61 5.21 -10.41
CA THR A 188 18.59 6.24 -10.24
C THR A 188 18.89 7.43 -11.15
N HIS A 189 17.87 7.98 -11.78
CA HIS A 189 18.01 9.18 -12.60
C HIS A 189 18.03 10.46 -11.78
N VAL A 190 17.67 10.37 -10.47
CA VAL A 190 17.63 11.54 -9.57
C VAL A 190 19.00 11.83 -9.04
N VAL A 191 19.57 12.95 -9.50
CA VAL A 191 20.82 13.56 -8.96
C VAL A 191 20.39 14.77 -8.15
N ASP A 192 20.66 14.76 -6.85
CA ASP A 192 20.16 15.75 -5.88
C ASP A 192 21.24 16.66 -5.29
N GLY A 193 22.50 16.43 -5.67
CA GLY A 193 23.65 17.25 -5.25
C GLY A 193 24.24 16.86 -3.90
N PHE A 194 23.76 15.75 -3.30
CA PHE A 194 24.27 15.24 -2.03
C PHE A 194 25.02 13.90 -2.19
N GLU A 195 25.40 13.56 -3.40
CA GLU A 195 26.06 12.30 -3.73
C GLU A 195 27.45 12.15 -3.13
N HIS A 196 28.08 13.26 -2.77
CA HIS A 196 29.38 13.32 -2.08
C HIS A 196 29.29 12.92 -0.61
N ILE A 197 28.07 12.92 -0.02
CA ILE A 197 27.87 12.59 1.39
C ILE A 197 27.91 11.08 1.57
N THR A 198 28.89 10.64 2.34
CA THR A 198 29.08 9.21 2.66
C THR A 198 28.67 8.92 4.12
N PRO A 199 28.37 7.66 4.44
CA PRO A 199 28.02 7.27 5.81
C PRO A 199 29.10 7.61 6.84
N ASP A 200 30.38 7.58 6.45
CA ASP A 200 31.49 7.87 7.34
C ASP A 200 31.52 9.35 7.78
N MET A 201 31.02 10.25 6.93
CA MET A 201 30.92 11.69 7.25
C MET A 201 29.88 11.98 8.35
N LEU A 202 28.95 11.07 8.56
CA LEU A 202 27.90 11.19 9.58
C LEU A 202 28.34 10.57 10.92
N GLU A 203 29.57 10.10 11.02
CA GLU A 203 30.06 9.46 12.22
C GLU A 203 30.11 10.44 13.38
N GLY A 204 29.16 10.31 14.34
CA GLY A 204 29.06 11.17 15.52
C GLY A 204 28.34 12.50 15.30
N ALA A 205 27.81 12.77 14.11
CA ALA A 205 27.08 13.99 13.81
C ALA A 205 25.91 14.21 14.79
N VAL A 206 25.79 15.44 15.30
CA VAL A 206 24.66 15.92 16.08
C VAL A 206 23.60 16.56 15.15
N PRO A 207 22.37 16.80 15.62
CA PRO A 207 21.28 17.31 14.75
C PRO A 207 21.65 18.58 13.95
N SER A 208 22.33 19.54 14.52
CA SER A 208 22.74 20.76 13.80
C SER A 208 23.78 20.48 12.71
N GLU A 209 24.73 19.62 12.98
CA GLU A 209 25.78 19.24 12.02
C GLU A 209 25.13 18.44 10.86
N LEU A 210 24.19 17.51 11.17
CA LEU A 210 23.49 16.77 10.16
C LEU A 210 22.68 17.68 9.23
N ARG A 211 21.92 18.63 9.78
CA ARG A 211 21.17 19.59 8.94
C ARG A 211 22.11 20.44 8.08
N ALA A 212 23.20 20.93 8.63
CA ALA A 212 24.16 21.76 7.90
C ALA A 212 24.76 21.03 6.69
N VAL A 213 25.02 19.73 6.79
CA VAL A 213 25.51 18.91 5.68
C VAL A 213 24.49 18.86 4.51
N PHE A 214 23.19 18.91 4.80
CA PHE A 214 22.12 18.85 3.80
C PHE A 214 21.49 20.21 3.44
N GLU A 215 22.05 21.34 3.91
CA GLU A 215 21.56 22.68 3.56
C GLU A 215 21.97 23.14 2.16
N SER A 216 23.13 22.66 1.66
CA SER A 216 23.70 23.18 0.42
C SER A 216 24.03 22.06 -0.57
N PRO A 217 23.11 21.74 -1.50
CA PRO A 217 23.38 20.76 -2.54
C PRO A 217 24.44 21.28 -3.52
N GLU A 218 25.32 20.41 -3.99
CA GLU A 218 26.20 20.70 -5.10
C GLU A 218 25.44 20.73 -6.41
N ILE A 219 25.71 21.68 -7.28
CA ILE A 219 25.12 21.70 -8.62
C ILE A 219 25.88 20.70 -9.48
N ILE A 220 25.28 19.54 -9.69
CA ILE A 220 25.86 18.45 -10.49
C ILE A 220 24.93 18.16 -11.68
N ILE A 221 25.54 18.10 -12.87
CA ILE A 221 24.85 17.67 -14.10
C ILE A 221 25.34 16.24 -14.39
N GLY A 222 24.41 15.30 -14.43
CA GLY A 222 24.69 13.90 -14.70
C GLY A 222 23.53 13.19 -15.36
N ALA A 223 23.83 12.06 -15.99
CA ALA A 223 22.84 11.17 -16.60
C ALA A 223 22.03 10.35 -15.57
N GLY A 224 22.38 10.51 -14.31
CA GLY A 224 21.89 9.76 -13.17
C GLY A 224 23.03 9.37 -12.26
N LYS A 225 22.77 8.49 -11.30
CA LYS A 225 23.77 7.94 -10.38
C LYS A 225 23.57 6.46 -10.14
N LEU A 226 24.60 5.82 -9.65
CA LEU A 226 24.60 4.42 -9.22
C LEU A 226 24.80 4.34 -7.72
N VAL A 227 23.90 3.69 -7.03
CA VAL A 227 24.12 3.31 -5.62
C VAL A 227 24.96 2.04 -5.62
N THR A 228 26.21 2.15 -5.18
CA THR A 228 27.21 1.08 -5.34
C THR A 228 27.31 0.16 -4.14
N ALA A 229 26.98 0.66 -2.93
CA ALA A 229 26.98 -0.13 -1.71
C ALA A 229 25.64 -0.90 -1.53
N PHE A 230 25.71 -2.08 -0.94
CA PHE A 230 24.52 -2.84 -0.55
C PHE A 230 23.87 -2.25 0.72
N ARG A 231 24.68 -1.69 1.61
CA ARG A 231 24.21 -1.10 2.86
C ARG A 231 23.98 0.39 2.66
N TRP A 232 22.85 0.82 3.13
CA TRP A 232 22.45 2.21 3.18
C TRP A 232 22.03 2.59 4.59
N TYR A 233 21.96 3.88 4.87
CA TYR A 233 21.73 4.41 6.19
C TYR A 233 20.59 5.42 6.17
N TYR A 234 19.89 5.50 7.29
CA TYR A 234 18.95 6.56 7.58
C TYR A 234 19.42 7.28 8.83
N ALA A 235 19.82 8.54 8.67
CA ALA A 235 20.22 9.42 9.75
C ALA A 235 18.99 10.18 10.23
N ALA A 236 18.33 9.64 11.23
CA ALA A 236 17.06 10.11 11.77
C ALA A 236 17.28 11.14 12.87
N ILE A 237 16.65 12.30 12.80
CA ILE A 237 16.56 13.27 13.89
C ILE A 237 15.27 13.01 14.63
N MET A 238 15.35 12.82 15.94
CA MET A 238 14.20 12.56 16.78
C MET A 238 14.40 13.11 18.21
N ASN A 239 13.31 13.10 19.00
CA ASN A 239 13.40 13.50 20.39
C ASN A 239 14.28 12.55 21.21
N HIS A 240 15.05 13.11 22.11
CA HIS A 240 15.92 12.32 23.00
C HIS A 240 15.13 11.32 23.87
N THR A 241 13.97 11.71 24.38
CA THR A 241 13.10 10.85 25.18
C THR A 241 12.64 9.62 24.41
N ASP A 242 12.31 9.80 23.13
CA ASP A 242 11.88 8.72 22.25
C ASP A 242 13.06 7.81 21.89
N ALA A 243 14.22 8.40 21.63
CA ALA A 243 15.44 7.66 21.33
C ALA A 243 15.95 6.77 22.47
N LEU A 244 15.62 7.10 23.74
CA LEU A 244 15.94 6.23 24.91
C LEU A 244 15.24 4.88 24.88
N ARG A 245 14.18 4.75 24.07
CA ARG A 245 13.46 3.49 23.87
C ARG A 245 14.12 2.60 22.82
N LEU A 246 15.10 3.13 22.08
CA LEU A 246 15.90 2.40 21.11
C LEU A 246 17.22 1.96 21.75
N SER A 247 17.73 0.82 21.31
CA SER A 247 19.02 0.29 21.76
C SER A 247 19.94 0.03 20.58
N ALA A 248 21.18 0.49 20.65
CA ALA A 248 22.16 0.20 19.62
C ALA A 248 22.35 -1.31 19.43
N GLY A 249 22.41 -1.74 18.16
CA GLY A 249 22.52 -3.14 17.79
C GLY A 249 21.18 -3.86 17.59
N THR A 250 20.05 -3.31 18.06
CA THR A 250 18.72 -3.90 17.84
C THR A 250 18.23 -3.63 16.41
N ARG A 251 17.31 -4.47 15.94
CA ARG A 251 16.59 -4.25 14.69
C ARG A 251 15.19 -3.76 15.00
N VAL A 252 14.75 -2.78 14.22
CA VAL A 252 13.44 -2.16 14.32
C VAL A 252 12.84 -2.01 12.92
N PRO A 253 11.54 -2.24 12.80
CA PRO A 253 10.82 -1.94 11.57
C PRO A 253 10.68 -0.42 11.42
N VAL A 254 10.88 0.08 10.21
CA VAL A 254 10.78 1.51 9.87
C VAL A 254 9.86 1.66 8.67
N VAL A 255 8.86 2.52 8.78
CA VAL A 255 7.93 2.86 7.71
C VAL A 255 8.25 4.27 7.24
N PHE A 256 8.63 4.42 5.97
CA PHE A 256 8.93 5.71 5.37
C PHE A 256 7.68 6.35 4.77
N SER A 257 7.50 7.64 5.01
CA SER A 257 6.42 8.41 4.37
C SER A 257 6.76 8.70 2.91
N GLY A 258 5.79 8.53 1.99
CA GLY A 258 5.95 8.87 0.57
C GLY A 258 5.64 7.71 -0.37
N SER A 259 6.42 7.60 -1.45
CA SER A 259 6.16 6.68 -2.56
C SER A 259 6.35 5.20 -2.21
N PHE A 260 7.09 4.91 -1.17
CA PHE A 260 7.30 3.55 -0.69
C PHE A 260 6.28 3.23 0.42
N GLN A 261 5.40 2.28 0.14
CA GLN A 261 4.46 1.74 1.12
C GLN A 261 4.95 0.36 1.59
N GLY A 262 5.86 0.37 2.56
CA GLY A 262 6.40 -0.86 3.08
C GLY A 262 7.18 -0.63 4.37
N GLU A 263 7.33 -1.70 5.11
CA GLU A 263 8.13 -1.76 6.32
C GLU A 263 9.53 -2.28 5.96
N ILE A 264 10.55 -1.56 6.38
CA ILE A 264 11.95 -1.96 6.20
C ILE A 264 12.57 -2.26 7.55
N GLU A 265 13.07 -3.46 7.72
CA GLU A 265 13.82 -3.83 8.92
C GLU A 265 15.17 -3.12 8.89
N MET A 266 15.43 -2.24 9.86
CA MET A 266 16.66 -1.49 10.00
C MET A 266 17.34 -1.78 11.33
N ARG A 267 18.67 -1.78 11.33
CA ARG A 267 19.47 -1.92 12.52
C ARG A 267 19.83 -0.57 13.09
N VAL A 268 19.63 -0.36 14.38
CA VAL A 268 20.10 0.81 15.10
C VAL A 268 21.61 0.67 15.27
N GLU A 269 22.39 1.46 14.51
CA GLU A 269 23.85 1.43 14.58
C GLU A 269 24.35 2.26 15.76
N ARG A 270 23.79 3.47 15.94
CA ARG A 270 24.24 4.40 16.95
C ARG A 270 23.19 5.47 17.25
N ILE A 271 23.27 6.03 18.45
CA ILE A 271 22.57 7.23 18.89
C ILE A 271 23.62 8.29 19.22
N SER A 272 23.49 9.49 18.66
CA SER A 272 24.44 10.60 18.88
C SER A 272 24.37 11.16 20.30
N ARG A 273 25.27 12.09 20.60
CA ARG A 273 25.14 12.95 21.77
C ARG A 273 23.88 13.81 21.62
N ARG A 274 23.25 14.12 22.76
CA ARG A 274 22.10 15.01 22.84
C ARG A 274 22.49 16.45 22.50
N GLU A 275 21.69 17.10 21.68
CA GLU A 275 21.75 18.53 21.39
C GLU A 275 20.35 19.13 21.60
N GLY A 276 20.20 19.96 22.64
CA GLY A 276 18.86 20.40 23.07
C GLY A 276 17.97 19.22 23.47
N GLU A 277 16.83 19.09 22.85
CA GLU A 277 15.91 17.95 23.05
C GLU A 277 16.04 16.88 21.96
N GLN A 278 17.02 17.00 21.04
CA GLN A 278 17.13 16.13 19.89
C GLN A 278 18.42 15.31 19.89
N VAL A 279 18.38 14.21 19.18
CA VAL A 279 19.51 13.33 18.87
C VAL A 279 19.43 12.87 17.43
N VAL A 280 20.55 12.43 16.87
CA VAL A 280 20.58 11.66 15.62
C VAL A 280 20.65 10.19 15.97
N VAL A 281 19.73 9.41 15.41
CA VAL A 281 19.76 7.95 15.44
C VAL A 281 20.17 7.48 14.06
N LEU A 282 21.30 6.80 13.96
CA LEU A 282 21.78 6.22 12.72
C LEU A 282 21.27 4.78 12.60
N LEU A 283 20.44 4.55 11.59
CA LEU A 283 19.91 3.24 11.25
C LEU A 283 20.52 2.74 9.95
N SER A 284 20.67 1.44 9.78
CA SER A 284 21.18 0.82 8.55
C SER A 284 20.30 -0.34 8.08
N SER A 285 20.26 -0.53 6.77
CA SER A 285 19.65 -1.72 6.14
C SER A 285 20.48 -2.14 4.94
N ASP A 286 20.41 -3.42 4.59
CA ASP A 286 20.94 -4.01 3.37
C ASP A 286 19.84 -4.48 2.41
N ARG A 287 18.59 -4.13 2.71
CA ARG A 287 17.39 -4.51 1.96
C ARG A 287 16.77 -3.28 1.30
N ASN A 288 15.92 -3.52 0.31
CA ASN A 288 15.05 -2.52 -0.30
C ASN A 288 15.78 -1.30 -0.87
N ILE A 289 17.05 -1.43 -1.27
CA ILE A 289 17.84 -0.32 -1.83
C ILE A 289 17.19 0.29 -3.08
N HIS A 290 16.49 -0.52 -3.87
CA HIS A 290 15.78 -0.10 -5.07
C HIS A 290 14.60 0.84 -4.79
N ASP A 291 13.93 0.65 -3.65
CA ASP A 291 12.77 1.46 -3.26
C ASP A 291 13.20 2.85 -2.74
N VAL A 292 14.40 2.93 -2.15
CA VAL A 292 14.91 4.13 -1.52
C VAL A 292 15.98 4.84 -2.35
N ALA A 293 16.31 4.33 -3.55
CA ALA A 293 17.40 4.83 -4.38
C ALA A 293 17.23 6.30 -4.77
N SER A 294 16.01 6.79 -4.97
CA SER A 294 15.70 8.18 -5.32
C SER A 294 15.39 9.08 -4.12
N LEU A 295 15.23 8.50 -2.92
CA LEU A 295 14.85 9.27 -1.74
C LEU A 295 16.07 9.92 -1.09
N ARG A 296 15.93 11.11 -0.49
CA ARG A 296 16.96 11.78 0.28
C ARG A 296 16.44 12.23 1.64
N GLU A 297 15.66 13.28 1.71
CA GLU A 297 15.01 13.73 2.92
C GLU A 297 13.65 13.07 3.05
N VAL A 298 13.39 12.39 4.16
CA VAL A 298 12.16 11.62 4.34
C VAL A 298 11.79 11.54 5.82
N ARG A 299 10.48 11.58 6.07
CA ARG A 299 9.92 11.25 7.38
C ARG A 299 9.72 9.75 7.49
N ALA A 300 9.89 9.25 8.70
CA ALA A 300 9.69 7.86 8.99
C ALA A 300 9.02 7.66 10.35
N GLU A 301 8.37 6.53 10.51
CA GLU A 301 7.87 6.01 11.77
C GLU A 301 8.65 4.75 12.14
N ILE A 302 9.29 4.76 13.30
CA ILE A 302 10.04 3.62 13.82
C ILE A 302 9.11 2.84 14.73
N ILE A 303 8.78 1.62 14.38
CA ILE A 303 7.90 0.74 15.16
C ILE A 303 8.73 0.13 16.30
N ILE A 304 8.30 0.36 17.53
CA ILE A 304 9.00 -0.15 18.72
C ILE A 304 8.26 -1.26 19.43
N ASN A 305 6.95 -1.31 19.22
CA ASN A 305 6.12 -2.36 19.80
C ASN A 305 4.89 -2.62 18.93
N ILE A 306 4.52 -3.87 18.82
CA ILE A 306 3.29 -4.30 18.13
C ILE A 306 2.47 -5.10 19.12
N THR A 307 1.33 -4.56 19.54
CA THR A 307 0.37 -5.26 20.39
C THR A 307 -0.74 -5.82 19.53
N SER A 308 -0.79 -7.13 19.41
CA SER A 308 -1.81 -7.84 18.65
C SER A 308 -2.78 -8.56 19.58
N GLY A 309 -4.07 -8.55 19.21
CA GLY A 309 -5.10 -9.23 19.98
C GLY A 309 -6.46 -9.16 19.32
N ILE A 310 -7.50 -9.32 20.11
CA ILE A 310 -8.88 -9.18 19.69
C ILE A 310 -9.37 -7.78 20.04
N ARG A 311 -9.91 -7.08 19.04
CA ARG A 311 -10.56 -5.78 19.23
C ARG A 311 -11.89 -5.95 19.92
N VAL A 312 -12.09 -5.21 21.02
CA VAL A 312 -13.31 -5.21 21.84
C VAL A 312 -13.73 -3.77 22.06
N PRO A 313 -14.96 -3.36 21.72
CA PRO A 313 -15.47 -2.05 22.07
C PRO A 313 -15.42 -1.80 23.59
N MET A 314 -15.07 -0.61 24.00
CA MET A 314 -15.00 -0.22 25.42
C MET A 314 -16.32 -0.46 26.14
N GLU A 315 -17.46 -0.26 25.46
CA GLU A 315 -18.80 -0.49 26.00
C GLU A 315 -19.08 -1.97 26.32
N ALA A 316 -18.34 -2.92 25.72
CA ALA A 316 -18.52 -4.36 25.94
C ALA A 316 -17.68 -4.90 27.10
N ILE A 317 -16.73 -4.11 27.60
CA ILE A 317 -15.89 -4.50 28.75
C ILE A 317 -16.63 -4.24 30.05
N HIS A 318 -16.67 -5.25 30.89
CA HIS A 318 -17.24 -5.22 32.22
C HIS A 318 -16.16 -5.46 33.26
N LEU A 319 -16.38 -4.94 34.47
CA LEU A 319 -15.52 -5.12 35.63
C LEU A 319 -16.33 -5.77 36.73
N ASP A 320 -15.81 -6.84 37.33
CA ASP A 320 -16.45 -7.44 38.52
C ASP A 320 -15.98 -6.80 39.82
N GLU A 321 -16.55 -7.24 40.96
CA GLU A 321 -16.22 -6.73 42.30
C GLU A 321 -14.76 -6.98 42.71
N ASN A 322 -14.10 -7.93 42.07
CA ASN A 322 -12.69 -8.30 42.33
C ASN A 322 -11.73 -7.53 41.41
N GLY A 323 -12.23 -6.71 40.51
CA GLY A 323 -11.42 -5.99 39.51
C GLY A 323 -11.04 -6.82 38.30
N THR A 324 -11.68 -7.99 38.08
CA THR A 324 -11.45 -8.81 36.88
C THR A 324 -12.26 -8.25 35.70
N THR A 325 -11.57 -8.04 34.57
CA THR A 325 -12.21 -7.60 33.32
C THR A 325 -12.78 -8.78 32.56
N PHE A 326 -13.99 -8.64 32.05
CA PHE A 326 -14.67 -9.67 31.28
C PHE A 326 -15.58 -9.09 30.20
N VAL A 327 -15.92 -9.93 29.23
CA VAL A 327 -16.90 -9.66 28.18
C VAL A 327 -18.00 -10.71 28.18
N PHE A 328 -19.11 -10.41 27.51
CA PHE A 328 -20.12 -11.39 27.21
C PHE A 328 -20.04 -11.78 25.73
N LEU A 329 -19.90 -13.07 25.46
CA LEU A 329 -20.01 -13.63 24.11
C LEU A 329 -21.42 -14.19 23.90
N GLN A 330 -21.93 -14.06 22.69
CA GLN A 330 -23.12 -14.78 22.27
C GLN A 330 -22.69 -16.17 21.76
N THR A 331 -22.95 -17.19 22.59
CA THR A 331 -22.72 -18.59 22.23
C THR A 331 -24.09 -19.22 21.94
N SER A 332 -24.39 -19.50 20.66
CA SER A 332 -25.72 -19.89 20.22
C SER A 332 -26.77 -18.84 20.59
N ALA A 333 -27.64 -19.09 21.53
CA ALA A 333 -28.71 -18.18 21.99
C ALA A 333 -28.48 -17.65 23.41
N TYR A 334 -27.29 -17.84 23.99
CA TYR A 334 -27.01 -17.49 25.38
C TYR A 334 -25.80 -16.59 25.50
N ALA A 335 -25.83 -15.73 26.52
CA ALA A 335 -24.69 -14.92 26.91
C ALA A 335 -23.71 -15.73 27.77
N GLU A 336 -22.47 -15.81 27.36
CA GLU A 336 -21.40 -16.48 28.09
C GLU A 336 -20.39 -15.45 28.59
N ARG A 337 -20.14 -15.38 29.92
CA ARG A 337 -19.11 -14.52 30.50
C ARG A 337 -17.74 -15.15 30.24
N VAL A 338 -16.83 -14.33 29.70
CA VAL A 338 -15.45 -14.69 29.40
C VAL A 338 -14.52 -13.65 29.99
N ASP A 339 -13.66 -14.05 30.89
CA ASP A 339 -12.65 -13.16 31.45
C ASP A 339 -11.57 -12.87 30.41
N VAL A 340 -11.13 -11.61 30.35
CA VAL A 340 -10.21 -11.11 29.33
C VAL A 340 -9.06 -10.34 29.96
N GLU A 341 -7.90 -10.40 29.32
CA GLU A 341 -6.73 -9.59 29.67
C GLU A 341 -6.58 -8.46 28.65
N ILE A 342 -6.61 -7.21 29.12
CA ILE A 342 -6.40 -6.03 28.28
C ILE A 342 -4.90 -5.88 28.03
N LEU A 343 -4.51 -5.85 26.75
CA LEU A 343 -3.13 -5.66 26.29
C LEU A 343 -2.84 -4.22 25.91
N GLY A 344 -3.86 -3.48 25.46
CA GLY A 344 -3.73 -2.10 25.04
C GLY A 344 -5.08 -1.43 24.83
N GLU A 345 -5.04 -0.12 24.64
CA GLU A 345 -6.20 0.75 24.41
C GLU A 345 -5.91 1.67 23.25
N THR A 346 -6.90 1.88 22.37
CA THR A 346 -6.83 2.86 21.29
C THR A 346 -8.22 3.41 20.97
N GLY A 347 -8.38 4.74 21.15
CA GLY A 347 -9.67 5.41 20.96
C GLY A 347 -10.75 4.86 21.90
N ASP A 348 -11.78 4.28 21.32
CA ASP A 348 -12.94 3.70 22.01
C ASP A 348 -12.94 2.16 22.06
N VAL A 349 -11.78 1.54 21.82
CA VAL A 349 -11.63 0.09 21.81
C VAL A 349 -10.44 -0.38 22.66
N PHE A 350 -10.61 -1.55 23.26
CA PHE A 350 -9.53 -2.30 23.91
C PHE A 350 -9.03 -3.42 23.01
N ILE A 351 -7.75 -3.69 23.11
CA ILE A 351 -7.13 -4.90 22.56
C ILE A 351 -6.96 -5.89 23.70
N VAL A 352 -7.61 -7.02 23.58
CA VAL A 352 -7.54 -8.07 24.58
C VAL A 352 -6.83 -9.29 24.02
N ARG A 353 -6.26 -10.10 24.90
CA ARG A 353 -5.52 -11.30 24.49
C ARG A 353 -6.41 -12.28 23.74
N ASP A 354 -5.91 -12.81 22.63
CA ASP A 354 -6.63 -13.82 21.82
C ASP A 354 -6.78 -15.13 22.63
N GLY A 355 -7.99 -15.62 22.72
CA GLY A 355 -8.30 -16.88 23.39
C GLY A 355 -7.61 -18.11 22.77
N ALA A 356 -7.13 -18.00 21.53
CA ALA A 356 -6.33 -19.06 20.93
C ALA A 356 -5.01 -19.29 21.68
N GLU A 357 -4.47 -18.26 22.37
CA GLU A 357 -3.24 -18.34 23.15
C GLU A 357 -3.49 -18.81 24.60
N THR A 358 -4.68 -18.54 25.14
CA THR A 358 -5.01 -18.79 26.56
C THR A 358 -5.97 -19.94 26.78
N GLY A 359 -6.56 -20.49 25.72
CA GLY A 359 -7.64 -21.48 25.79
C GLY A 359 -9.01 -20.87 26.10
N SER A 360 -9.14 -19.54 26.12
CA SER A 360 -10.39 -18.82 26.27
C SER A 360 -11.28 -18.97 25.02
N PRO A 361 -12.62 -18.93 25.15
CA PRO A 361 -13.53 -18.99 24.02
C PRO A 361 -13.52 -17.72 23.14
N LEU A 362 -12.99 -16.58 23.61
CA LEU A 362 -12.90 -15.36 22.80
C LEU A 362 -11.84 -15.49 21.72
N ARG A 363 -12.27 -15.53 20.47
CA ARG A 363 -11.42 -15.64 19.27
C ARG A 363 -11.91 -14.69 18.20
N ALA A 364 -11.17 -14.57 17.13
CA ALA A 364 -11.68 -13.93 15.91
C ALA A 364 -12.99 -14.63 15.48
N ASP A 365 -13.93 -13.82 15.00
CA ASP A 365 -15.30 -14.21 14.62
C ASP A 365 -16.24 -14.56 15.78
N SER A 366 -15.80 -14.53 17.06
CA SER A 366 -16.71 -14.59 18.19
C SER A 366 -17.66 -13.39 18.19
N ILE A 367 -18.92 -13.59 18.55
CA ILE A 367 -19.89 -12.49 18.64
C ILE A 367 -19.86 -11.92 20.05
N ILE A 368 -19.41 -10.69 20.18
CA ILE A 368 -19.36 -9.95 21.45
C ILE A 368 -20.68 -9.21 21.65
N ILE A 369 -21.25 -9.31 22.83
CA ILE A 369 -22.44 -8.53 23.20
C ILE A 369 -21.97 -7.16 23.70
N VAL A 370 -22.19 -6.13 22.90
CA VAL A 370 -21.78 -4.76 23.23
C VAL A 370 -22.76 -4.12 24.19
N ARG A 371 -24.06 -4.32 23.95
CA ARG A 371 -25.13 -3.74 24.76
C ARG A 371 -26.29 -4.69 24.92
N ALA A 372 -26.71 -4.94 26.14
CA ALA A 372 -27.98 -5.61 26.47
C ALA A 372 -28.39 -5.29 27.90
N ASN A 373 -29.69 -5.32 28.18
CA ASN A 373 -30.21 -5.06 29.54
C ASN A 373 -30.00 -6.28 30.44
N ASN A 374 -29.50 -6.05 31.67
CA ASN A 374 -29.34 -7.08 32.71
C ASN A 374 -28.59 -8.34 32.23
N LEU A 375 -27.36 -8.15 31.69
CA LEU A 375 -26.51 -9.26 31.28
C LEU A 375 -26.04 -10.06 32.49
N TYR A 376 -26.12 -11.38 32.36
CA TYR A 376 -25.53 -12.35 33.27
C TYR A 376 -25.19 -13.64 32.50
N HIS A 377 -24.28 -14.43 33.04
CA HIS A 377 -23.89 -15.69 32.42
C HIS A 377 -25.09 -16.65 32.29
N GLY A 378 -25.32 -17.17 31.08
CA GLY A 378 -26.45 -18.05 30.77
C GLY A 378 -27.75 -17.34 30.43
N LYS A 379 -27.75 -15.99 30.30
CA LYS A 379 -28.95 -15.24 29.86
C LYS A 379 -29.27 -15.58 28.39
N PHE A 380 -30.54 -15.84 28.12
CA PHE A 380 -31.04 -16.01 26.77
C PHE A 380 -31.05 -14.67 26.01
N VAL A 381 -30.40 -14.60 24.83
CA VAL A 381 -30.17 -13.39 24.04
C VAL A 381 -30.49 -13.60 22.56
N GLY A 382 -31.05 -14.74 22.20
CA GLY A 382 -31.41 -15.11 20.82
C GLY A 382 -32.86 -14.78 20.48
#